data_2c1c694bb5e4d4373237e73411920bd5
#
_entry.id   2c1c694bb5e4d4373237e73411920bd5
#
_cell.length_a   1.000
_cell.length_b   1.000
_cell.length_c   1.000
_cell.angle_alpha   90.00
_cell.angle_beta   90.00
_cell.angle_gamma   90.00
#
_symmetry.space_group_name_H-M   'P 1'
#
loop_
_entity.id
_entity.type
_entity.pdbx_description
1 polymer ?
#
loop_
_entity_poly.entity_id
_entity_poly.type
_entity_poly.pdbx_seq_one_letter_code
_entity_poly.pdbx_strand_id
1 'polypeptide(L)'
;MSIRVNHLQPVKGDKFTFGLWTVGNPGRDPFGEPTRQPITPVTIVKRLSELGAYGVNFHDNDLVPIDATAAERDRIVKEFKTALSDYGMVVPMATTNLFSDPVFKDGAFTSNDPRVRLYTIQKTMRAMDLGAEVGAKIYVFWGGREGAEVDAAKDACEAIKWFREGLNFLCEYSKSQGYDYKFALEAKPNEPRGDIYFPSTGAYLGFIETLDHPEMVGVNPEVGHEQMAGLNFYHVAAQALEAGKLFHIDLNDQKGPRFDQDLRFGSEGIKNLFFLVKLLEEKGYEGPRHFDAHAYRSEDEDGVWDFAAGCMRNYLIFKEKARRFNEDSEIQALLSEIRSHQSDSTDGALKFSKDRAEQIKSMDLDRIQLSRKRLPYEKLDQLVIDLLLGMR
;
A
#
# COMPACT_ATOMS: atom_id res chain seq x y z
N MET A 1 -25.75 -26.18 -8.58
CA MET A 1 -26.04 -24.87 -8.03
C MET A 1 -25.23 -23.84 -8.81
N SER A 2 -25.86 -23.08 -9.70
CA SER A 2 -25.17 -22.06 -10.51
C SER A 2 -24.74 -20.94 -9.57
N ILE A 3 -23.43 -20.86 -9.28
CA ILE A 3 -22.86 -19.71 -8.59
C ILE A 3 -23.09 -18.51 -9.52
N ARG A 4 -23.89 -17.56 -9.05
CA ARG A 4 -24.12 -16.30 -9.78
C ARG A 4 -22.78 -15.58 -9.94
N VAL A 5 -22.19 -15.70 -11.13
CA VAL A 5 -20.87 -15.16 -11.49
C VAL A 5 -20.83 -13.62 -11.42
N ASN A 6 -21.99 -12.95 -11.41
CA ASN A 6 -22.09 -11.49 -11.48
C ASN A 6 -21.54 -10.68 -10.29
N HIS A 7 -21.32 -11.30 -9.12
CA HIS A 7 -20.81 -10.57 -7.94
C HIS A 7 -19.28 -10.45 -7.90
N LEU A 8 -18.57 -11.07 -8.83
CA LEU A 8 -17.10 -11.06 -8.89
C LEU A 8 -16.58 -10.25 -10.09
N GLN A 9 -17.42 -9.39 -10.65
CA GLN A 9 -17.00 -8.42 -11.67
C GLN A 9 -16.67 -7.09 -10.99
N PRO A 10 -15.50 -6.51 -11.25
CA PRO A 10 -15.13 -5.23 -10.67
C PRO A 10 -16.04 -4.11 -11.17
N VAL A 11 -16.34 -3.17 -10.29
CA VAL A 11 -17.06 -1.94 -10.59
C VAL A 11 -16.24 -0.74 -10.15
N LYS A 12 -16.48 0.43 -10.73
CA LYS A 12 -15.74 1.66 -10.38
C LYS A 12 -15.75 1.97 -8.87
N GLY A 13 -16.80 1.58 -8.15
CA GLY A 13 -16.91 1.73 -6.69
C GLY A 13 -15.92 0.89 -5.88
N ASP A 14 -15.35 -0.16 -6.44
CA ASP A 14 -14.31 -0.97 -5.78
C ASP A 14 -12.96 -0.24 -5.74
N LYS A 15 -12.80 0.83 -6.54
CA LYS A 15 -11.62 1.70 -6.61
C LYS A 15 -10.30 0.95 -6.85
N PHE A 16 -10.33 -0.08 -7.71
CA PHE A 16 -9.14 -0.81 -8.11
C PHE A 16 -8.26 0.02 -9.04
N THR A 17 -6.96 0.07 -8.74
CA THR A 17 -5.97 0.79 -9.54
C THR A 17 -4.73 -0.06 -9.79
N PHE A 18 -4.02 0.28 -10.87
CA PHE A 18 -2.74 -0.32 -11.25
C PHE A 18 -1.76 0.77 -11.62
N GLY A 19 -0.48 0.56 -11.35
CA GLY A 19 0.60 1.41 -11.83
C GLY A 19 0.87 1.20 -13.32
N LEU A 20 1.28 2.24 -14.02
CA LEU A 20 1.79 2.08 -15.39
C LEU A 20 3.00 1.12 -15.42
N TRP A 21 3.79 1.09 -14.34
CA TRP A 21 4.94 0.19 -14.15
C TRP A 21 4.53 -1.26 -13.86
N THR A 22 3.33 -1.51 -13.33
CA THR A 22 2.86 -2.86 -12.97
C THR A 22 2.41 -3.65 -14.18
N VAL A 23 1.37 -3.19 -14.86
CA VAL A 23 0.87 -3.83 -16.11
C VAL A 23 1.74 -3.49 -17.31
N GLY A 24 2.53 -2.42 -17.26
CA GLY A 24 3.55 -2.08 -18.25
C GLY A 24 4.90 -2.77 -18.02
N ASN A 25 5.04 -3.62 -16.98
CA ASN A 25 6.27 -4.35 -16.70
C ASN A 25 6.67 -5.23 -17.90
N PRO A 26 7.88 -5.04 -18.48
CA PRO A 26 8.27 -5.76 -19.67
C PRO A 26 8.76 -7.21 -19.41
N GLY A 27 8.65 -7.70 -18.18
CA GLY A 27 9.18 -9.02 -17.80
C GLY A 27 10.68 -9.07 -17.67
N ARG A 28 11.33 -7.94 -17.41
CA ARG A 28 12.75 -7.86 -17.08
C ARG A 28 12.99 -8.20 -15.62
N ASP A 29 14.08 -8.87 -15.32
CA ASP A 29 14.61 -9.09 -13.98
C ASP A 29 16.10 -8.69 -13.90
N PRO A 30 16.75 -8.69 -12.72
CA PRO A 30 18.16 -8.34 -12.61
C PRO A 30 19.13 -9.22 -13.42
N PHE A 31 18.68 -10.38 -13.89
CA PHE A 31 19.49 -11.40 -14.59
C PHE A 31 19.07 -11.62 -16.04
N GLY A 32 17.96 -11.01 -16.49
CA GLY A 32 17.39 -11.28 -17.81
C GLY A 32 16.80 -10.08 -18.52
N GLU A 33 16.89 -10.10 -19.85
CA GLU A 33 16.32 -9.09 -20.73
C GLU A 33 14.77 -9.13 -20.72
N PRO A 34 14.11 -8.05 -21.16
CA PRO A 34 12.64 -8.04 -21.30
C PRO A 34 12.11 -9.20 -22.14
N THR A 35 10.99 -9.76 -21.73
CA THR A 35 10.28 -10.84 -22.48
C THR A 35 9.04 -10.32 -23.20
N ARG A 36 8.62 -9.08 -22.91
CA ARG A 36 7.46 -8.42 -23.51
C ARG A 36 7.84 -7.07 -24.11
N GLN A 37 7.07 -6.65 -25.10
CA GLN A 37 7.18 -5.31 -25.65
C GLN A 37 6.58 -4.28 -24.67
N PRO A 38 7.10 -3.06 -24.64
CA PRO A 38 6.51 -1.98 -23.83
C PRO A 38 5.07 -1.69 -24.28
N ILE A 39 4.17 -1.56 -23.30
CA ILE A 39 2.76 -1.19 -23.53
C ILE A 39 2.62 0.32 -23.27
N THR A 40 1.99 1.04 -24.18
CA THR A 40 1.86 2.49 -24.04
C THR A 40 0.88 2.86 -22.93
N PRO A 41 1.06 4.01 -22.22
CA PRO A 41 0.12 4.48 -21.20
C PRO A 41 -1.33 4.59 -21.70
N VAL A 42 -1.55 5.01 -22.93
CA VAL A 42 -2.89 5.09 -23.56
C VAL A 42 -3.52 3.70 -23.71
N THR A 43 -2.74 2.71 -24.15
CA THR A 43 -3.19 1.32 -24.26
C THR A 43 -3.52 0.75 -22.88
N ILE A 44 -2.69 1.03 -21.86
CA ILE A 44 -2.92 0.59 -20.49
C ILE A 44 -4.24 1.14 -19.96
N VAL A 45 -4.49 2.45 -20.11
CA VAL A 45 -5.74 3.10 -19.69
C VAL A 45 -6.96 2.41 -20.34
N LYS A 46 -6.90 2.19 -21.66
CA LYS A 46 -7.97 1.49 -22.39
C LYS A 46 -8.22 0.09 -21.85
N ARG A 47 -7.19 -0.74 -21.77
CA ARG A 47 -7.30 -2.16 -21.38
C ARG A 47 -7.78 -2.31 -19.92
N LEU A 48 -7.27 -1.52 -19.00
CA LEU A 48 -7.73 -1.52 -17.61
C LEU A 48 -9.19 -1.08 -17.47
N SER A 49 -9.62 -0.10 -18.27
CA SER A 49 -11.03 0.31 -18.31
C SER A 49 -11.94 -0.83 -18.79
N GLU A 50 -11.53 -1.58 -19.83
CA GLU A 50 -12.25 -2.76 -20.33
C GLU A 50 -12.38 -3.85 -19.27
N LEU A 51 -11.39 -3.99 -18.37
CA LEU A 51 -11.42 -4.92 -17.25
C LEU A 51 -12.22 -4.41 -16.04
N GLY A 52 -12.69 -3.16 -16.05
CA GLY A 52 -13.48 -2.56 -14.97
C GLY A 52 -12.66 -1.90 -13.86
N ALA A 53 -11.37 -1.68 -14.05
CA ALA A 53 -10.55 -0.91 -13.10
C ALA A 53 -11.04 0.53 -12.97
N TYR A 54 -10.78 1.15 -11.81
CA TYR A 54 -11.16 2.52 -11.50
C TYR A 54 -10.19 3.54 -12.06
N GLY A 55 -8.88 3.27 -11.94
CA GLY A 55 -7.87 4.23 -12.30
C GLY A 55 -6.49 3.62 -12.54
N VAL A 56 -5.56 4.49 -12.90
CA VAL A 56 -4.13 4.19 -13.08
C VAL A 56 -3.28 5.12 -12.24
N ASN A 57 -2.14 4.64 -11.80
CA ASN A 57 -1.13 5.38 -11.06
C ASN A 57 0.17 5.41 -11.87
N PHE A 58 1.10 6.32 -11.58
CA PHE A 58 2.34 6.41 -12.34
C PHE A 58 3.49 7.03 -11.52
N HIS A 59 4.73 6.60 -11.83
CA HIS A 59 5.90 7.42 -11.60
C HIS A 59 6.01 8.44 -12.72
N ASP A 60 6.56 9.60 -12.44
CA ASP A 60 6.77 10.64 -13.45
C ASP A 60 7.42 10.10 -14.75
N ASN A 61 8.41 9.20 -14.62
CA ASN A 61 9.13 8.61 -15.75
C ASN A 61 8.34 7.54 -16.52
N ASP A 62 7.31 6.93 -15.94
CA ASP A 62 6.46 5.96 -16.64
C ASP A 62 5.57 6.65 -17.67
N LEU A 63 5.24 7.91 -17.43
CA LEU A 63 4.41 8.72 -18.30
C LEU A 63 5.23 9.61 -19.21
N VAL A 64 6.17 10.38 -18.65
CA VAL A 64 6.99 11.34 -19.38
C VAL A 64 8.47 10.98 -19.23
N PRO A 65 9.17 10.61 -20.30
CA PRO A 65 10.60 10.33 -20.25
C PRO A 65 11.38 11.47 -19.58
N ILE A 66 12.43 11.13 -18.80
CA ILE A 66 13.19 12.11 -18.03
C ILE A 66 13.88 13.17 -18.89
N ASP A 67 14.20 12.83 -20.14
CA ASP A 67 14.86 13.67 -21.15
C ASP A 67 13.89 14.29 -22.16
N ALA A 68 12.57 14.14 -21.95
CA ALA A 68 11.56 14.68 -22.83
C ALA A 68 11.66 16.22 -22.91
N THR A 69 11.56 16.75 -24.12
CA THR A 69 11.39 18.18 -24.32
C THR A 69 10.03 18.68 -23.80
N ALA A 70 9.88 19.96 -23.54
CA ALA A 70 8.60 20.53 -23.10
C ALA A 70 7.46 20.22 -24.10
N ALA A 71 7.72 20.29 -25.40
CA ALA A 71 6.72 19.99 -26.44
C ALA A 71 6.31 18.50 -26.43
N GLU A 72 7.25 17.60 -26.23
CA GLU A 72 6.97 16.15 -26.10
C GLU A 72 6.17 15.85 -24.83
N ARG A 73 6.60 16.44 -23.70
CA ARG A 73 5.85 16.34 -22.43
C ARG A 73 4.39 16.78 -22.63
N ASP A 74 4.18 17.95 -23.22
CA ASP A 74 2.81 18.50 -23.41
C ASP A 74 1.96 17.62 -24.32
N ARG A 75 2.56 17.06 -25.38
CA ARG A 75 1.88 16.10 -26.26
C ARG A 75 1.49 14.83 -25.52
N ILE A 76 2.42 14.20 -24.78
CA ILE A 76 2.19 12.96 -24.03
C ILE A 76 1.08 13.17 -22.98
N VAL A 77 1.19 14.24 -22.21
CA VAL A 77 0.20 14.55 -21.15
C VAL A 77 -1.18 14.81 -21.75
N LYS A 78 -1.26 15.51 -22.87
CA LYS A 78 -2.53 15.74 -23.58
C LYS A 78 -3.16 14.43 -24.06
N GLU A 79 -2.38 13.53 -24.69
CA GLU A 79 -2.83 12.22 -25.16
C GLU A 79 -3.33 11.37 -23.99
N PHE A 80 -2.59 11.34 -22.89
CA PHE A 80 -2.95 10.61 -21.67
C PHE A 80 -4.26 11.14 -21.05
N LYS A 81 -4.40 12.47 -20.90
CA LYS A 81 -5.63 13.10 -20.39
C LYS A 81 -6.83 12.80 -21.29
N THR A 82 -6.63 12.78 -22.60
CA THR A 82 -7.68 12.38 -23.55
C THR A 82 -8.11 10.94 -23.33
N ALA A 83 -7.14 10.00 -23.20
CA ALA A 83 -7.46 8.60 -22.93
C ALA A 83 -8.18 8.41 -21.58
N LEU A 84 -7.75 9.11 -20.51
CA LEU A 84 -8.45 9.08 -19.22
C LEU A 84 -9.91 9.50 -19.35
N SER A 85 -10.16 10.58 -20.10
CA SER A 85 -11.53 11.09 -20.35
C SER A 85 -12.36 10.11 -21.19
N ASP A 86 -11.80 9.61 -22.28
CA ASP A 86 -12.51 8.73 -23.23
C ASP A 86 -12.93 7.40 -22.59
N TYR A 87 -12.10 6.89 -21.69
CA TYR A 87 -12.32 5.58 -21.01
C TYR A 87 -12.86 5.73 -19.58
N GLY A 88 -13.15 6.95 -19.13
CA GLY A 88 -13.70 7.21 -17.78
C GLY A 88 -12.77 6.70 -16.66
N MET A 89 -11.47 6.85 -16.84
CA MET A 89 -10.45 6.48 -15.86
C MET A 89 -9.94 7.72 -15.11
N VAL A 90 -9.40 7.51 -13.91
CA VAL A 90 -8.82 8.58 -13.09
C VAL A 90 -7.38 8.25 -12.70
N VAL A 91 -6.67 9.24 -12.18
CA VAL A 91 -5.34 9.08 -11.57
C VAL A 91 -5.45 9.41 -10.09
N PRO A 92 -5.68 8.45 -9.20
CA PRO A 92 -5.78 8.74 -7.76
C PRO A 92 -4.44 9.05 -7.12
N MET A 93 -3.34 8.45 -7.59
CA MET A 93 -2.02 8.55 -7.00
C MET A 93 -0.95 8.80 -8.07
N ALA A 94 0.03 9.64 -7.73
CA ALA A 94 1.26 9.83 -8.46
C ALA A 94 2.47 9.66 -7.52
N THR A 95 3.62 9.40 -8.07
CA THR A 95 4.89 9.30 -7.36
C THR A 95 6.05 9.75 -8.23
N THR A 96 7.23 9.93 -7.64
CA THR A 96 8.46 10.30 -8.37
C THR A 96 9.42 9.13 -8.41
N ASN A 97 9.95 8.81 -9.58
CA ASN A 97 11.07 7.86 -9.69
C ASN A 97 12.36 8.52 -9.18
N LEU A 98 12.76 8.17 -7.96
CA LEU A 98 13.98 8.65 -7.29
C LEU A 98 15.02 7.53 -7.10
N PHE A 99 14.99 6.51 -7.96
CA PHE A 99 15.77 5.30 -7.75
C PHE A 99 16.43 4.73 -9.00
N SER A 100 15.84 4.84 -10.18
CA SER A 100 16.34 4.19 -11.40
C SER A 100 17.50 4.94 -12.06
N ASP A 101 17.50 6.27 -12.02
CA ASP A 101 18.57 7.06 -12.62
C ASP A 101 19.86 6.95 -11.77
N PRO A 102 21.04 6.79 -12.41
CA PRO A 102 22.32 6.70 -11.71
C PRO A 102 22.65 7.86 -10.75
N VAL A 103 22.03 9.03 -10.92
CA VAL A 103 22.18 10.16 -10.00
C VAL A 103 21.78 9.82 -8.58
N PHE A 104 20.83 8.89 -8.39
CA PHE A 104 20.32 8.47 -7.09
C PHE A 104 21.05 7.28 -6.47
N LYS A 105 22.19 6.86 -7.03
CA LYS A 105 22.93 5.67 -6.55
C LYS A 105 23.30 5.71 -5.07
N ASP A 106 23.44 6.89 -4.47
CA ASP A 106 23.76 7.10 -3.04
C ASP A 106 22.54 7.58 -2.21
N GLY A 107 21.35 7.46 -2.74
CA GLY A 107 20.12 8.02 -2.15
C GLY A 107 19.67 9.26 -2.91
N ALA A 108 18.43 9.63 -2.72
CA ALA A 108 17.84 10.85 -3.24
C ALA A 108 17.82 11.95 -2.16
N PHE A 109 16.84 11.90 -1.26
CA PHE A 109 16.75 12.80 -0.10
C PHE A 109 17.92 12.65 0.88
N THR A 110 18.48 11.45 0.99
CA THR A 110 19.54 11.11 1.95
C THR A 110 20.92 11.04 1.32
N SER A 111 21.10 11.49 0.07
CA SER A 111 22.40 11.53 -0.58
C SER A 111 23.41 12.37 0.19
N ASN A 112 24.67 11.92 0.26
CA ASN A 112 25.77 12.72 0.84
C ASN A 112 26.02 14.00 0.03
N ASP A 113 25.75 14.01 -1.28
CA ASP A 113 25.91 15.22 -2.12
C ASP A 113 24.68 16.14 -1.99
N PRO A 114 24.83 17.36 -1.42
CA PRO A 114 23.71 18.29 -1.30
C PRO A 114 23.10 18.72 -2.64
N ARG A 115 23.84 18.63 -3.75
CA ARG A 115 23.31 18.94 -5.09
C ARG A 115 22.33 17.86 -5.56
N VAL A 116 22.60 16.59 -5.21
CA VAL A 116 21.65 15.49 -5.48
C VAL A 116 20.38 15.70 -4.67
N ARG A 117 20.47 16.08 -3.39
CA ARG A 117 19.29 16.40 -2.58
C ARG A 117 18.48 17.57 -3.17
N LEU A 118 19.13 18.63 -3.64
CA LEU A 118 18.44 19.73 -4.34
C LEU A 118 17.79 19.28 -5.66
N TYR A 119 18.49 18.43 -6.43
CA TYR A 119 17.92 17.85 -7.66
C TYR A 119 16.71 16.96 -7.35
N THR A 120 16.75 16.20 -6.26
CA THR A 120 15.62 15.41 -5.76
C THR A 120 14.38 16.27 -5.52
N ILE A 121 14.53 17.37 -4.77
CA ILE A 121 13.45 18.33 -4.53
C ILE A 121 12.92 18.91 -5.84
N GLN A 122 13.81 19.36 -6.73
CA GLN A 122 13.44 19.93 -8.02
C GLN A 122 12.63 18.94 -8.88
N LYS A 123 13.11 17.68 -8.99
CA LYS A 123 12.44 16.63 -9.76
C LYS A 123 11.08 16.31 -9.15
N THR A 124 11.01 16.19 -7.82
CA THR A 124 9.77 15.88 -7.11
C THR A 124 8.73 16.99 -7.28
N MET A 125 9.11 18.28 -7.17
CA MET A 125 8.18 19.38 -7.43
C MET A 125 7.57 19.29 -8.83
N ARG A 126 8.40 19.06 -9.87
CA ARG A 126 7.90 18.92 -11.25
C ARG A 126 6.97 17.71 -11.43
N ALA A 127 7.28 16.61 -10.74
CA ALA A 127 6.44 15.41 -10.76
C ALA A 127 5.12 15.64 -9.99
N MET A 128 5.13 16.40 -8.89
CA MET A 128 3.92 16.83 -8.17
C MET A 128 3.04 17.72 -9.06
N ASP A 129 3.64 18.68 -9.80
CA ASP A 129 2.91 19.51 -10.75
C ASP A 129 2.22 18.67 -11.83
N LEU A 130 2.92 17.67 -12.38
CA LEU A 130 2.35 16.72 -13.34
C LEU A 130 1.22 15.90 -12.72
N GLY A 131 1.41 15.36 -11.52
CA GLY A 131 0.38 14.62 -10.79
C GLY A 131 -0.87 15.45 -10.54
N ALA A 132 -0.71 16.70 -10.11
CA ALA A 132 -1.83 17.65 -9.91
C ALA A 132 -2.54 17.96 -11.23
N GLU A 133 -1.81 18.14 -12.33
CA GLU A 133 -2.36 18.40 -13.65
C GLU A 133 -3.29 17.28 -14.15
N VAL A 134 -2.99 16.02 -13.79
CA VAL A 134 -3.80 14.86 -14.18
C VAL A 134 -4.79 14.42 -13.10
N GLY A 135 -4.86 15.15 -11.97
CA GLY A 135 -5.89 15.01 -10.94
C GLY A 135 -5.54 14.11 -9.75
N ALA A 136 -4.27 13.74 -9.56
CA ALA A 136 -3.84 12.96 -8.41
C ALA A 136 -4.11 13.70 -7.09
N LYS A 137 -4.52 12.95 -6.06
CA LYS A 137 -4.79 13.45 -4.69
C LYS A 137 -3.90 12.80 -3.64
N ILE A 138 -3.28 11.70 -3.97
CA ILE A 138 -2.32 11.00 -3.14
C ILE A 138 -0.96 11.09 -3.83
N TYR A 139 0.08 11.37 -3.04
CA TYR A 139 1.45 11.39 -3.53
C TYR A 139 2.29 10.44 -2.70
N VAL A 140 2.73 9.34 -3.32
CA VAL A 140 3.52 8.31 -2.64
C VAL A 140 5.01 8.65 -2.69
N PHE A 141 5.72 8.35 -1.61
CA PHE A 141 7.17 8.40 -1.51
C PHE A 141 7.70 7.00 -1.16
N TRP A 142 8.26 6.33 -2.14
CA TRP A 142 9.02 5.10 -1.95
C TRP A 142 10.51 5.40 -1.83
N GLY A 143 11.09 5.01 -0.69
CA GLY A 143 12.45 5.33 -0.33
C GLY A 143 13.48 4.25 -0.69
N GLY A 144 13.35 3.56 -1.82
CA GLY A 144 14.18 2.41 -2.17
C GLY A 144 15.69 2.64 -2.23
N ARG A 145 16.14 3.90 -2.38
CA ARG A 145 17.56 4.27 -2.30
C ARG A 145 17.95 4.96 -1.00
N GLU A 146 17.01 5.20 -0.09
CA GLU A 146 17.22 5.91 1.18
C GLU A 146 17.76 4.96 2.26
N GLY A 147 19.04 4.67 2.18
CA GLY A 147 19.72 3.74 3.08
C GLY A 147 21.22 3.70 2.83
N ALA A 148 21.89 2.64 3.24
CA ALA A 148 23.31 2.42 3.02
C ALA A 148 23.64 0.92 2.91
N GLU A 149 24.71 0.60 2.15
CA GLU A 149 25.37 -0.72 2.18
C GLU A 149 26.52 -0.73 3.20
N VAL A 150 27.03 0.44 3.57
CA VAL A 150 28.17 0.59 4.46
C VAL A 150 27.89 1.74 5.43
N ASP A 151 27.59 1.43 6.67
CA ASP A 151 27.23 2.43 7.69
C ASP A 151 28.30 3.51 7.90
N ALA A 152 29.57 3.15 7.75
CA ALA A 152 30.67 4.11 7.86
C ALA A 152 30.67 5.21 6.77
N ALA A 153 29.92 5.02 5.69
CA ALA A 153 29.88 5.95 4.56
C ALA A 153 28.86 7.08 4.77
N LYS A 154 27.96 6.98 5.74
CA LYS A 154 26.82 7.90 5.90
C LYS A 154 26.45 8.09 7.36
N ASP A 155 26.28 9.33 7.79
CA ASP A 155 25.68 9.63 9.09
C ASP A 155 24.17 9.42 9.00
N ALA A 156 23.66 8.34 9.59
CA ALA A 156 22.26 7.98 9.54
C ALA A 156 21.35 9.04 10.22
N CYS A 157 21.83 9.71 11.27
CA CYS A 157 21.06 10.77 11.93
C CYS A 157 20.87 11.98 11.01
N GLU A 158 21.96 12.41 10.35
CA GLU A 158 21.87 13.50 9.39
C GLU A 158 21.05 13.09 8.14
N ALA A 159 21.17 11.86 7.64
CA ALA A 159 20.39 11.36 6.53
C ALA A 159 18.89 11.41 6.82
N ILE A 160 18.46 10.95 8.00
CA ILE A 160 17.04 11.00 8.44
C ILE A 160 16.58 12.46 8.59
N LYS A 161 17.44 13.35 9.06
CA LYS A 161 17.14 14.78 9.15
C LYS A 161 16.95 15.40 7.76
N TRP A 162 17.81 15.12 6.78
CA TRP A 162 17.66 15.61 5.42
C TRP A 162 16.37 15.10 4.76
N PHE A 163 16.00 13.85 5.02
CA PHE A 163 14.72 13.30 4.55
C PHE A 163 13.52 14.08 5.13
N ARG A 164 13.56 14.38 6.46
CA ARG A 164 12.55 15.20 7.12
C ARG A 164 12.47 16.61 6.52
N GLU A 165 13.60 17.28 6.35
CA GLU A 165 13.67 18.62 5.77
C GLU A 165 13.09 18.63 4.34
N GLY A 166 13.41 17.61 3.54
CA GLY A 166 12.87 17.46 2.19
C GLY A 166 11.36 17.29 2.16
N LEU A 167 10.80 16.43 3.02
CA LEU A 167 9.35 16.24 3.12
C LEU A 167 8.64 17.50 3.61
N ASN A 168 9.17 18.17 4.64
CA ASN A 168 8.60 19.44 5.12
C ASN A 168 8.59 20.50 4.02
N PHE A 169 9.68 20.62 3.24
CA PHE A 169 9.73 21.52 2.09
C PHE A 169 8.62 21.18 1.06
N LEU A 170 8.42 19.90 0.74
CA LEU A 170 7.41 19.48 -0.22
C LEU A 170 5.97 19.65 0.29
N CYS A 171 5.74 19.52 1.61
CA CYS A 171 4.45 19.88 2.22
C CYS A 171 4.15 21.37 2.01
N GLU A 172 5.11 22.24 2.30
CA GLU A 172 4.96 23.68 2.08
C GLU A 172 4.81 24.03 0.58
N TYR A 173 5.55 23.35 -0.30
CA TYR A 173 5.38 23.51 -1.74
C TYR A 173 3.94 23.15 -2.15
N SER A 174 3.44 21.99 -1.75
CA SER A 174 2.05 21.56 -2.04
C SER A 174 1.03 22.60 -1.59
N LYS A 175 1.15 23.12 -0.38
CA LYS A 175 0.28 24.18 0.16
C LYS A 175 0.38 25.46 -0.66
N SER A 176 1.61 25.88 -1.03
CA SER A 176 1.84 27.12 -1.79
C SER A 176 1.24 27.09 -3.20
N GLN A 177 1.17 25.88 -3.80
CA GLN A 177 0.53 25.68 -5.10
C GLN A 177 -0.99 25.43 -4.99
N GLY A 178 -1.54 25.32 -3.79
CA GLY A 178 -2.94 24.97 -3.57
C GLY A 178 -3.29 23.53 -3.96
N TYR A 179 -2.31 22.62 -3.94
CA TYR A 179 -2.54 21.20 -4.17
C TYR A 179 -3.17 20.55 -2.93
N ASP A 180 -4.16 19.70 -3.16
CA ASP A 180 -4.84 18.93 -2.12
C ASP A 180 -4.24 17.53 -2.01
N TYR A 181 -2.91 17.47 -1.83
CA TYR A 181 -2.20 16.20 -1.68
C TYR A 181 -2.24 15.67 -0.25
N LYS A 182 -2.46 14.37 -0.15
CA LYS A 182 -2.08 13.53 0.99
C LYS A 182 -0.80 12.78 0.62
N PHE A 183 0.26 13.00 1.36
CA PHE A 183 1.52 12.29 1.18
C PHE A 183 1.44 10.94 1.87
N ALA A 184 1.90 9.88 1.21
CA ALA A 184 1.90 8.54 1.76
C ALA A 184 3.31 7.93 1.66
N LEU A 185 3.88 7.56 2.80
CA LEU A 185 5.25 7.02 2.89
C LEU A 185 5.19 5.50 2.80
N GLU A 186 6.00 4.93 1.91
CA GLU A 186 6.05 3.51 1.63
C GLU A 186 7.34 2.90 2.16
N ALA A 187 7.18 2.00 3.12
CA ALA A 187 8.28 1.33 3.81
C ALA A 187 8.78 0.12 3.03
N LYS A 188 10.10 -0.11 3.08
CA LYS A 188 10.74 -1.34 2.61
C LYS A 188 11.97 -1.65 3.47
N PRO A 189 12.20 -2.91 3.89
CA PRO A 189 13.33 -3.20 4.79
C PRO A 189 14.69 -3.12 4.10
N ASN A 190 14.76 -3.56 2.86
CA ASN A 190 15.96 -3.64 2.03
C ASN A 190 15.57 -3.71 0.55
N GLU A 191 16.56 -3.76 -0.35
CA GLU A 191 16.39 -3.85 -1.80
C GLU A 191 15.74 -2.58 -2.41
N PRO A 192 16.47 -1.92 -3.33
CA PRO A 192 17.79 -2.31 -3.87
C PRO A 192 18.98 -1.98 -2.96
N ARG A 193 18.79 -1.25 -1.87
CA ARG A 193 19.84 -1.03 -0.84
C ARG A 193 19.91 -2.24 0.09
N GLY A 194 21.09 -2.49 0.68
CA GLY A 194 21.24 -3.54 1.69
C GLY A 194 20.35 -3.30 2.91
N ASP A 195 20.28 -2.04 3.36
CA ASP A 195 19.41 -1.57 4.44
C ASP A 195 18.77 -0.23 4.06
N ILE A 196 17.47 -0.08 4.38
CA ILE A 196 16.69 1.14 4.17
C ILE A 196 16.34 1.73 5.54
N TYR A 197 16.40 3.07 5.69
CA TYR A 197 16.24 3.76 6.98
C TYR A 197 14.86 3.56 7.63
N PHE A 198 13.83 3.37 6.83
CA PHE A 198 12.47 3.16 7.34
C PHE A 198 11.94 1.79 6.90
N PRO A 199 12.34 0.71 7.62
CA PRO A 199 12.13 -0.66 7.15
C PRO A 199 10.71 -1.18 7.33
N SER A 200 9.82 -0.43 7.98
CA SER A 200 8.44 -0.83 8.24
C SER A 200 7.50 0.37 8.34
N THR A 201 6.22 0.13 8.12
CA THR A 201 5.16 1.13 8.34
C THR A 201 5.21 1.72 9.75
N GLY A 202 5.47 0.91 10.78
CA GLY A 202 5.60 1.40 12.15
C GLY A 202 6.74 2.42 12.33
N ALA A 203 7.86 2.25 11.61
CA ALA A 203 8.95 3.22 11.62
C ALA A 203 8.50 4.57 11.02
N TYR A 204 7.75 4.54 9.93
CA TYR A 204 7.20 5.77 9.34
C TYR A 204 6.14 6.43 10.21
N LEU A 205 5.28 5.66 10.89
CA LEU A 205 4.30 6.25 11.82
C LEU A 205 4.99 7.07 12.92
N GLY A 206 6.10 6.55 13.48
CA GLY A 206 6.91 7.30 14.44
C GLY A 206 7.61 8.51 13.83
N PHE A 207 8.10 8.39 12.59
CA PHE A 207 8.76 9.49 11.89
C PHE A 207 7.80 10.62 11.52
N ILE A 208 6.58 10.32 11.10
CA ILE A 208 5.55 11.30 10.72
C ILE A 208 5.29 12.29 11.87
N GLU A 209 5.29 11.83 13.12
CA GLU A 209 5.10 12.70 14.29
C GLU A 209 6.24 13.74 14.50
N THR A 210 7.34 13.60 13.76
CA THR A 210 8.46 14.55 13.79
C THR A 210 8.43 15.59 12.67
N LEU A 211 7.43 15.54 11.80
CA LEU A 211 7.25 16.46 10.67
C LEU A 211 6.54 17.74 11.11
N ASP A 212 6.72 18.82 10.35
CA ASP A 212 6.04 20.11 10.59
C ASP A 212 4.53 20.03 10.23
N HIS A 213 4.16 19.14 9.30
CA HIS A 213 2.79 18.92 8.82
C HIS A 213 2.38 17.44 8.90
N PRO A 214 2.35 16.85 10.11
CA PRO A 214 2.02 15.44 10.26
C PRO A 214 0.62 15.08 9.75
N GLU A 215 -0.32 16.04 9.73
CA GLU A 215 -1.69 15.86 9.21
C GLU A 215 -1.75 15.64 7.70
N MET A 216 -0.77 16.14 6.96
CA MET A 216 -0.66 15.95 5.50
C MET A 216 -0.04 14.61 5.14
N VAL A 217 0.63 13.92 6.07
CA VAL A 217 1.46 12.75 5.82
C VAL A 217 0.89 11.53 6.52
N GLY A 218 0.77 10.45 5.80
CA GLY A 218 0.38 9.13 6.25
C GLY A 218 1.28 8.06 5.64
N VAL A 219 0.80 6.84 5.58
CA VAL A 219 1.55 5.69 5.08
C VAL A 219 0.87 5.02 3.90
N ASN A 220 1.69 4.35 3.09
CA ASN A 220 1.33 3.44 2.02
C ASN A 220 1.98 2.08 2.32
N PRO A 221 1.41 1.25 3.21
CA PRO A 221 1.97 -0.07 3.44
C PRO A 221 1.78 -0.96 2.21
N GLU A 222 2.81 -1.74 1.90
CA GLU A 222 2.79 -2.76 0.86
C GLU A 222 2.93 -4.16 1.46
N VAL A 223 2.11 -5.11 0.97
CA VAL A 223 2.08 -6.49 1.48
C VAL A 223 3.45 -7.15 1.41
N GLY A 224 4.09 -7.10 0.23
CA GLY A 224 5.39 -7.73 -0.02
C GLY A 224 6.48 -7.17 0.88
N HIS A 225 6.59 -5.84 0.93
CA HIS A 225 7.61 -5.16 1.72
C HIS A 225 7.56 -5.50 3.21
N GLU A 226 6.39 -5.50 3.80
CA GLU A 226 6.24 -5.84 5.23
C GLU A 226 6.50 -7.34 5.49
N GLN A 227 6.12 -8.22 4.55
CA GLN A 227 6.42 -9.66 4.64
C GLN A 227 7.90 -9.97 4.43
N MET A 228 8.64 -9.17 3.65
CA MET A 228 10.10 -9.25 3.57
C MET A 228 10.75 -9.06 4.94
N ALA A 229 10.19 -8.17 5.77
CA ALA A 229 10.59 -7.97 7.17
C ALA A 229 10.03 -9.04 8.14
N GLY A 230 9.28 -10.03 7.65
CA GLY A 230 8.65 -11.07 8.48
C GLY A 230 7.45 -10.58 9.28
N LEU A 231 6.85 -9.46 8.94
CA LEU A 231 5.73 -8.86 9.67
C LEU A 231 4.37 -9.43 9.20
N ASN A 232 3.39 -9.40 10.09
CA ASN A 232 2.00 -9.71 9.78
C ASN A 232 1.31 -8.47 9.19
N PHE A 233 1.05 -8.49 7.88
CA PHE A 233 0.50 -7.34 7.17
C PHE A 233 -0.90 -6.91 7.66
N TYR A 234 -1.72 -7.83 8.13
CA TYR A 234 -3.01 -7.50 8.76
C TYR A 234 -2.82 -6.58 9.98
N HIS A 235 -1.80 -6.84 10.82
CA HIS A 235 -1.48 -6.00 11.96
C HIS A 235 -0.90 -4.65 11.53
N VAL A 236 -0.09 -4.61 10.48
CA VAL A 236 0.46 -3.38 9.91
C VAL A 236 -0.66 -2.46 9.41
N ALA A 237 -1.57 -2.99 8.59
CA ALA A 237 -2.72 -2.22 8.10
C ALA A 237 -3.65 -1.76 9.25
N ALA A 238 -3.86 -2.62 10.27
CA ALA A 238 -4.64 -2.26 11.45
C ALA A 238 -4.00 -1.12 12.25
N GLN A 239 -2.67 -1.12 12.42
CA GLN A 239 -1.93 -0.04 13.08
C GLN A 239 -2.06 1.30 12.33
N ALA A 240 -1.93 1.27 11.00
CA ALA A 240 -2.09 2.46 10.16
C ALA A 240 -3.53 3.01 10.18
N LEU A 241 -4.54 2.11 10.20
CA LEU A 241 -5.95 2.50 10.32
C LEU A 241 -6.27 3.10 11.70
N GLU A 242 -5.77 2.49 12.78
CA GLU A 242 -5.97 2.97 14.15
C GLU A 242 -5.36 4.36 14.37
N ALA A 243 -4.18 4.60 13.80
CA ALA A 243 -3.51 5.90 13.81
C ALA A 243 -4.19 6.94 12.89
N GLY A 244 -5.17 6.57 12.08
CA GLY A 244 -5.79 7.46 11.08
C GLY A 244 -4.84 7.87 9.95
N LYS A 245 -3.81 7.06 9.69
CA LYS A 245 -2.71 7.35 8.75
C LYS A 245 -2.66 6.46 7.51
N LEU A 246 -3.61 5.55 7.32
CA LEU A 246 -3.69 4.74 6.11
C LEU A 246 -4.21 5.59 4.94
N PHE A 247 -3.32 6.26 4.21
CA PHE A 247 -3.69 7.14 3.10
C PHE A 247 -3.74 6.43 1.76
N HIS A 248 -2.90 5.42 1.59
CA HIS A 248 -2.87 4.54 0.42
C HIS A 248 -2.54 3.11 0.86
N ILE A 249 -2.67 2.12 -0.02
CA ILE A 249 -2.29 0.75 0.26
C ILE A 249 -1.89 0.06 -1.04
N ASP A 250 -0.78 -0.66 -1.01
CA ASP A 250 -0.28 -1.46 -2.12
C ASP A 250 -0.51 -2.95 -1.85
N LEU A 251 -1.26 -3.55 -2.76
CA LEU A 251 -1.75 -4.91 -2.68
C LEU A 251 -0.98 -5.80 -3.66
N ASN A 252 -0.22 -6.72 -3.14
CA ASN A 252 0.43 -7.80 -3.86
C ASN A 252 0.43 -9.08 -3.01
N ASP A 253 1.32 -10.00 -3.30
CA ASP A 253 1.54 -11.21 -2.50
C ASP A 253 3.01 -11.59 -2.49
N GLN A 254 3.43 -12.37 -1.49
CA GLN A 254 4.82 -12.66 -1.21
C GLN A 254 4.97 -14.05 -0.58
N LYS A 255 6.00 -14.80 -0.99
CA LYS A 255 6.36 -16.10 -0.38
C LYS A 255 7.31 -15.94 0.80
N GLY A 256 6.85 -15.39 1.91
CA GLY A 256 7.66 -15.22 3.11
C GLY A 256 8.82 -14.23 2.93
N PRO A 257 9.76 -14.15 3.89
CA PRO A 257 10.87 -13.21 3.85
C PRO A 257 11.90 -13.61 2.78
N ARG A 258 11.87 -12.92 1.65
CA ARG A 258 12.75 -13.09 0.48
C ARG A 258 13.00 -11.73 -0.17
N PHE A 259 13.54 -11.74 -1.40
CA PHE A 259 13.52 -10.59 -2.29
C PHE A 259 12.06 -10.22 -2.64
N ASP A 260 11.85 -9.00 -3.04
CA ASP A 260 10.54 -8.52 -3.47
C ASP A 260 10.05 -9.27 -4.70
N GLN A 261 8.90 -9.94 -4.58
CA GLN A 261 8.40 -10.82 -5.63
C GLN A 261 7.25 -10.21 -6.43
N ASP A 262 6.56 -9.22 -5.90
CA ASP A 262 5.41 -8.55 -6.53
C ASP A 262 4.41 -9.53 -7.15
N LEU A 263 4.10 -10.60 -6.40
CA LEU A 263 3.19 -11.63 -6.90
C LEU A 263 1.75 -11.10 -6.97
N ARG A 264 0.98 -11.71 -7.87
CA ARG A 264 -0.44 -11.42 -8.01
C ARG A 264 -1.17 -11.53 -6.67
N PHE A 265 -1.90 -10.51 -6.30
CA PHE A 265 -2.70 -10.48 -5.06
C PHE A 265 -3.56 -11.73 -4.88
N GLY A 266 -3.41 -12.41 -3.74
CA GLY A 266 -4.15 -13.63 -3.40
C GLY A 266 -3.65 -14.91 -4.08
N SER A 267 -2.41 -14.95 -4.58
CA SER A 267 -1.83 -16.16 -5.17
C SER A 267 -1.13 -17.08 -4.17
N GLU A 268 -0.72 -16.57 -3.02
CA GLU A 268 0.05 -17.29 -1.99
C GLU A 268 -0.61 -17.22 -0.60
N GLY A 269 -0.81 -16.02 -0.07
CA GLY A 269 -1.23 -15.77 1.31
C GLY A 269 -2.75 -15.72 1.52
N ILE A 270 -3.53 -16.68 0.99
CA ILE A 270 -5.00 -16.65 0.95
C ILE A 270 -5.63 -16.26 2.30
N LYS A 271 -5.22 -16.90 3.39
CA LYS A 271 -5.79 -16.66 4.73
C LYS A 271 -5.44 -15.27 5.27
N ASN A 272 -4.20 -14.84 5.08
CA ASN A 272 -3.73 -13.53 5.56
C ASN A 272 -4.40 -12.40 4.77
N LEU A 273 -4.49 -12.54 3.46
CA LEU A 273 -5.11 -11.53 2.60
C LEU A 273 -6.63 -11.50 2.74
N PHE A 274 -7.28 -12.63 3.05
CA PHE A 274 -8.68 -12.64 3.45
C PHE A 274 -8.93 -11.75 4.67
N PHE A 275 -8.10 -11.88 5.73
CA PHE A 275 -8.25 -11.04 6.92
C PHE A 275 -7.93 -9.58 6.65
N LEU A 276 -6.97 -9.29 5.75
CA LEU A 276 -6.71 -7.94 5.30
C LEU A 276 -7.94 -7.31 4.62
N VAL A 277 -8.51 -8.00 3.62
CA VAL A 277 -9.70 -7.49 2.91
C VAL A 277 -10.87 -7.31 3.87
N LYS A 278 -11.09 -8.29 4.76
CA LYS A 278 -12.12 -8.18 5.81
C LYS A 278 -11.91 -6.93 6.68
N LEU A 279 -10.67 -6.64 7.09
CA LEU A 279 -10.34 -5.44 7.87
C LEU A 279 -10.67 -4.16 7.10
N LEU A 280 -10.22 -4.05 5.84
CA LEU A 280 -10.44 -2.86 5.02
C LEU A 280 -11.93 -2.58 4.81
N GLU A 281 -12.72 -3.61 4.49
CA GLU A 281 -14.15 -3.49 4.27
C GLU A 281 -14.91 -3.14 5.58
N GLU A 282 -14.57 -3.77 6.71
CA GLU A 282 -15.22 -3.51 8.00
C GLU A 282 -14.86 -2.15 8.61
N LYS A 283 -13.67 -1.66 8.35
CA LYS A 283 -13.24 -0.33 8.81
C LYS A 283 -13.62 0.79 7.84
N GLY A 284 -14.27 0.44 6.71
CA GLY A 284 -14.73 1.43 5.73
C GLY A 284 -13.58 2.16 5.05
N TYR A 285 -12.50 1.46 4.68
CA TYR A 285 -11.42 2.08 3.94
C TYR A 285 -11.91 2.58 2.58
N GLU A 286 -11.88 3.88 2.38
CA GLU A 286 -12.41 4.56 1.19
C GLU A 286 -11.34 4.89 0.14
N GLY A 287 -10.06 4.64 0.43
CA GLY A 287 -8.95 4.87 -0.49
C GLY A 287 -8.92 3.91 -1.67
N PRO A 288 -8.07 4.16 -2.67
CA PRO A 288 -7.83 3.22 -3.77
C PRO A 288 -7.27 1.89 -3.26
N ARG A 289 -7.65 0.78 -3.93
CA ARG A 289 -7.04 -0.54 -3.77
C ARG A 289 -6.05 -0.68 -4.92
N HIS A 290 -4.82 -0.28 -4.66
CA HIS A 290 -3.76 -0.33 -5.66
C HIS A 290 -3.11 -1.71 -5.68
N PHE A 291 -2.90 -2.27 -6.88
CA PHE A 291 -2.15 -3.51 -7.06
C PHE A 291 -0.75 -3.17 -7.54
N ASP A 292 0.21 -3.14 -6.61
CA ASP A 292 1.63 -3.03 -6.94
C ASP A 292 2.23 -4.43 -7.09
N ALA A 293 2.06 -4.96 -8.25
CA ALA A 293 2.47 -6.31 -8.62
C ALA A 293 2.58 -6.42 -10.14
N HIS A 294 3.18 -7.50 -10.63
CA HIS A 294 3.31 -7.69 -12.08
C HIS A 294 3.10 -9.14 -12.51
N ALA A 295 2.78 -9.34 -13.80
CA ALA A 295 2.68 -10.65 -14.39
C ALA A 295 4.04 -11.36 -14.39
N TYR A 296 4.02 -12.70 -14.25
CA TYR A 296 5.25 -13.49 -14.35
C TYR A 296 6.01 -13.21 -15.64
N ARG A 297 7.32 -13.34 -15.57
CA ARG A 297 8.22 -13.15 -16.72
C ARG A 297 7.90 -14.08 -17.89
N SER A 298 7.29 -15.23 -17.65
CA SER A 298 6.88 -16.22 -18.63
C SER A 298 5.63 -15.83 -19.46
N GLU A 299 4.89 -14.80 -19.00
CA GLU A 299 3.66 -14.39 -19.65
C GLU A 299 3.91 -13.48 -20.87
N ASP A 300 2.99 -13.52 -21.82
CA ASP A 300 2.86 -12.56 -22.91
C ASP A 300 1.94 -11.39 -22.53
N GLU A 301 1.51 -10.58 -23.50
CA GLU A 301 0.62 -9.45 -23.26
C GLU A 301 -0.76 -9.89 -22.76
N ASP A 302 -1.31 -11.01 -23.25
CA ASP A 302 -2.61 -11.53 -22.80
C ASP A 302 -2.52 -11.94 -21.32
N GLY A 303 -1.41 -12.59 -20.92
CA GLY A 303 -1.14 -12.96 -19.54
C GLY A 303 -1.03 -11.77 -18.60
N VAL A 304 -0.61 -10.59 -19.07
CA VAL A 304 -0.64 -9.34 -18.26
C VAL A 304 -2.07 -8.95 -17.90
N TRP A 305 -3.00 -9.08 -18.83
CA TRP A 305 -4.41 -8.74 -18.57
C TRP A 305 -5.11 -9.80 -17.73
N ASP A 306 -4.76 -11.07 -17.86
CA ASP A 306 -5.19 -12.15 -16.97
C ASP A 306 -4.68 -11.92 -15.53
N PHE A 307 -3.45 -11.45 -15.39
CA PHE A 307 -2.89 -11.04 -14.09
C PHE A 307 -3.72 -9.92 -13.47
N ALA A 308 -4.00 -8.84 -14.20
CA ALA A 308 -4.77 -7.70 -13.70
C ALA A 308 -6.19 -8.10 -13.31
N ALA A 309 -6.87 -8.85 -14.15
CA ALA A 309 -8.20 -9.41 -13.87
C ALA A 309 -8.16 -10.32 -12.64
N GLY A 310 -7.11 -11.14 -12.49
CA GLY A 310 -6.91 -12.05 -11.37
C GLY A 310 -6.75 -11.32 -10.04
N CYS A 311 -5.99 -10.21 -9.98
CA CYS A 311 -5.85 -9.37 -8.79
C CYS A 311 -7.21 -8.86 -8.29
N MET A 312 -7.97 -8.21 -9.17
CA MET A 312 -9.30 -7.68 -8.84
C MET A 312 -10.27 -8.78 -8.42
N ARG A 313 -10.28 -9.91 -9.15
CA ARG A 313 -11.13 -11.05 -8.84
C ARG A 313 -10.83 -11.65 -7.47
N ASN A 314 -9.54 -11.80 -7.10
CA ASN A 314 -9.16 -12.34 -5.79
C ASN A 314 -9.61 -11.43 -4.65
N TYR A 315 -9.48 -10.10 -4.80
CA TYR A 315 -10.02 -9.16 -3.83
C TYR A 315 -11.54 -9.35 -3.65
N LEU A 316 -12.29 -9.44 -4.73
CA LEU A 316 -13.74 -9.62 -4.69
C LEU A 316 -14.15 -10.98 -4.10
N ILE A 317 -13.37 -12.04 -4.33
CA ILE A 317 -13.58 -13.33 -3.65
C ILE A 317 -13.41 -13.17 -2.14
N PHE A 318 -12.36 -12.51 -1.67
CA PHE A 318 -12.14 -12.30 -0.24
C PHE A 318 -13.20 -11.38 0.37
N LYS A 319 -13.65 -10.35 -0.34
CA LYS A 319 -14.77 -9.49 0.07
C LYS A 319 -16.06 -10.28 0.26
N GLU A 320 -16.41 -11.15 -0.68
CA GLU A 320 -17.58 -12.05 -0.54
C GLU A 320 -17.41 -13.04 0.61
N LYS A 321 -16.20 -13.60 0.80
CA LYS A 321 -15.91 -14.46 1.95
C LYS A 321 -16.00 -13.72 3.29
N ALA A 322 -15.61 -12.44 3.34
CA ALA A 322 -15.76 -11.61 4.54
C ALA A 322 -17.24 -11.38 4.88
N ARG A 323 -18.10 -11.15 3.87
CA ARG A 323 -19.54 -11.06 4.06
C ARG A 323 -20.09 -12.36 4.66
N ARG A 324 -19.74 -13.52 4.09
CA ARG A 324 -20.18 -14.83 4.60
C ARG A 324 -19.67 -15.13 6.01
N PHE A 325 -18.44 -14.76 6.32
CA PHE A 325 -17.88 -14.87 7.66
C PHE A 325 -18.74 -14.13 8.69
N ASN A 326 -19.21 -12.94 8.34
CA ASN A 326 -20.04 -12.11 9.23
C ASN A 326 -21.48 -12.64 9.35
N GLU A 327 -21.96 -13.42 8.39
CA GLU A 327 -23.29 -14.03 8.38
C GLU A 327 -23.31 -15.46 8.96
N ASP A 328 -22.15 -16.11 9.09
CA ASP A 328 -22.07 -17.49 9.60
C ASP A 328 -22.39 -17.55 11.12
N SER A 329 -23.50 -18.15 11.46
CA SER A 329 -24.01 -18.17 12.83
C SER A 329 -23.10 -18.91 13.81
N GLU A 330 -22.39 -19.96 13.36
CA GLU A 330 -21.48 -20.72 14.22
C GLU A 330 -20.20 -19.92 14.49
N ILE A 331 -19.65 -19.26 13.48
CA ILE A 331 -18.51 -18.34 13.63
C ILE A 331 -18.88 -17.20 14.58
N GLN A 332 -20.05 -16.57 14.38
CA GLN A 332 -20.49 -15.46 15.23
C GLN A 332 -20.76 -15.90 16.67
N ALA A 333 -21.29 -17.10 16.90
CA ALA A 333 -21.46 -17.64 18.25
C ALA A 333 -20.12 -17.84 18.96
N LEU A 334 -19.10 -18.39 18.28
CA LEU A 334 -17.75 -18.54 18.85
C LEU A 334 -17.09 -17.18 19.12
N LEU A 335 -17.25 -16.22 18.22
CA LEU A 335 -16.73 -14.86 18.44
C LEU A 335 -17.40 -14.20 19.63
N SER A 336 -18.71 -14.40 19.80
CA SER A 336 -19.45 -13.92 20.97
C SER A 336 -18.95 -14.56 22.26
N GLU A 337 -18.71 -15.88 22.28
CA GLU A 337 -18.12 -16.59 23.42
C GLU A 337 -16.74 -16.02 23.77
N ILE A 338 -15.85 -15.82 22.78
CA ILE A 338 -14.52 -15.26 22.97
C ILE A 338 -14.60 -13.82 23.53
N ARG A 339 -15.54 -13.03 23.02
CA ARG A 339 -15.72 -11.62 23.34
C ARG A 339 -16.70 -11.36 24.49
N SER A 340 -17.25 -12.39 25.12
CA SER A 340 -18.33 -12.26 26.11
C SER A 340 -18.02 -11.36 27.30
N HIS A 341 -16.77 -10.96 27.51
CA HIS A 341 -16.36 -10.00 28.53
C HIS A 341 -16.00 -8.61 28.01
N GLN A 342 -16.16 -8.37 26.70
CA GLN A 342 -16.06 -7.00 26.14
C GLN A 342 -17.31 -6.16 26.47
N SER A 343 -18.42 -6.79 26.90
CA SER A 343 -19.65 -6.09 27.28
C SER A 343 -19.54 -5.33 28.61
N ASP A 344 -18.62 -5.72 29.49
CA ASP A 344 -18.21 -4.86 30.59
C ASP A 344 -17.26 -3.81 30.02
N SER A 345 -17.83 -2.88 29.25
CA SER A 345 -17.07 -1.94 28.44
C SER A 345 -16.01 -1.28 29.28
N THR A 346 -14.75 -1.65 29.02
CA THR A 346 -13.59 -0.94 29.51
C THR A 346 -13.40 0.38 28.75
N ASP A 347 -14.29 0.74 27.84
CA ASP A 347 -14.30 2.02 27.15
C ASP A 347 -14.41 3.15 28.19
N GLY A 348 -13.34 3.88 28.34
CA GLY A 348 -13.16 4.85 29.43
C GLY A 348 -12.72 4.27 30.77
N ALA A 349 -12.78 2.93 30.96
CA ALA A 349 -12.35 2.29 32.22
C ALA A 349 -10.82 2.46 32.49
N LEU A 350 -10.03 2.61 31.42
CA LEU A 350 -8.59 2.89 31.51
C LEU A 350 -8.25 4.38 31.41
N LYS A 351 -9.25 5.28 31.36
CA LYS A 351 -8.98 6.71 31.49
C LYS A 351 -8.45 7.00 32.88
N PHE A 352 -7.22 7.48 32.94
CA PHE A 352 -6.54 7.71 34.23
C PHE A 352 -7.25 8.77 35.07
N SER A 353 -7.53 8.44 36.34
CA SER A 353 -7.74 9.36 37.43
C SER A 353 -7.17 8.72 38.70
N LYS A 354 -6.89 9.51 39.74
CA LYS A 354 -6.39 8.96 41.03
C LYS A 354 -7.38 7.98 41.64
N ASP A 355 -8.66 8.32 41.65
CA ASP A 355 -9.72 7.47 42.19
C ASP A 355 -9.87 6.19 41.37
N ARG A 356 -9.78 6.28 40.04
CA ARG A 356 -9.82 5.09 39.16
C ARG A 356 -8.63 4.17 39.34
N ALA A 357 -7.42 4.74 39.56
CA ALA A 357 -6.22 3.96 39.86
C ALA A 357 -6.36 3.18 41.16
N GLU A 358 -6.86 3.81 42.23
CA GLU A 358 -7.10 3.15 43.52
C GLU A 358 -8.22 2.11 43.43
N GLN A 359 -9.28 2.41 42.68
CA GLN A 359 -10.35 1.42 42.38
C GLN A 359 -9.79 0.17 41.69
N ILE A 360 -8.97 0.35 40.62
CA ILE A 360 -8.39 -0.80 39.90
C ILE A 360 -7.46 -1.60 40.82
N LYS A 361 -6.65 -0.94 41.63
CA LYS A 361 -5.77 -1.62 42.63
C LYS A 361 -6.55 -2.45 43.64
N SER A 362 -7.74 -1.98 44.04
CA SER A 362 -8.59 -2.66 45.04
C SER A 362 -9.55 -3.71 44.43
N MET A 363 -9.60 -3.88 43.09
CA MET A 363 -10.45 -4.89 42.46
C MET A 363 -10.01 -6.30 42.87
N ASP A 364 -10.98 -7.12 43.26
CA ASP A 364 -10.76 -8.55 43.47
C ASP A 364 -10.79 -9.27 42.11
N LEU A 365 -9.61 -9.52 41.54
CA LEU A 365 -9.43 -10.20 40.26
C LEU A 365 -8.77 -11.56 40.49
N ASP A 366 -9.58 -12.62 40.48
CA ASP A 366 -9.06 -13.99 40.62
C ASP A 366 -8.25 -14.41 39.39
N ARG A 367 -6.93 -14.31 39.50
CA ARG A 367 -5.97 -14.69 38.45
C ARG A 367 -6.16 -16.15 37.99
N ILE A 368 -6.51 -17.06 38.92
CA ILE A 368 -6.67 -18.49 38.60
C ILE A 368 -7.92 -18.71 37.78
N GLN A 369 -9.02 -18.05 38.15
CA GLN A 369 -10.26 -18.12 37.39
C GLN A 369 -10.06 -17.51 35.99
N LEU A 370 -9.43 -16.34 35.88
CA LEU A 370 -9.11 -15.69 34.60
C LEU A 370 -8.26 -16.60 33.70
N SER A 371 -7.25 -17.28 34.28
CA SER A 371 -6.33 -18.15 33.52
C SER A 371 -6.98 -19.44 33.01
N ARG A 372 -8.05 -19.91 33.65
CA ARG A 372 -8.75 -21.16 33.28
C ARG A 372 -9.82 -20.97 32.21
N LYS A 373 -10.10 -19.74 31.82
CA LYS A 373 -11.10 -19.47 30.79
C LYS A 373 -10.65 -20.08 29.44
N ARG A 374 -11.49 -20.94 28.88
CA ARG A 374 -11.29 -21.47 27.55
C ARG A 374 -11.54 -20.39 26.49
N LEU A 375 -10.66 -20.33 25.50
CA LEU A 375 -10.81 -19.54 24.26
C LEU A 375 -10.81 -20.52 23.08
N PRO A 376 -11.92 -20.74 22.38
CA PRO A 376 -12.04 -21.80 21.36
C PRO A 376 -11.41 -21.40 20.02
N TYR A 377 -10.15 -20.96 20.03
CA TYR A 377 -9.43 -20.49 18.83
C TYR A 377 -9.23 -21.57 17.79
N GLU A 378 -8.91 -22.81 18.20
CA GLU A 378 -8.71 -23.92 17.25
C GLU A 378 -9.98 -24.18 16.43
N LYS A 379 -11.14 -24.24 17.10
CA LYS A 379 -12.42 -24.41 16.41
C LYS A 379 -12.74 -23.25 15.49
N LEU A 380 -12.53 -22.01 15.94
CA LEU A 380 -12.76 -20.81 15.14
C LEU A 380 -11.85 -20.82 13.90
N ASP A 381 -10.59 -21.13 14.07
CA ASP A 381 -9.62 -21.18 12.97
C ASP A 381 -9.98 -22.26 11.94
N GLN A 382 -10.44 -23.43 12.37
CA GLN A 382 -10.90 -24.48 11.44
C GLN A 382 -12.13 -24.01 10.63
N LEU A 383 -13.11 -23.34 11.28
CA LEU A 383 -14.27 -22.80 10.55
C LEU A 383 -13.87 -21.74 9.49
N VAL A 384 -12.83 -20.96 9.77
CA VAL A 384 -12.26 -20.02 8.77
C VAL A 384 -11.71 -20.79 7.57
N ILE A 385 -10.95 -21.86 7.80
CA ILE A 385 -10.44 -22.71 6.72
C ILE A 385 -11.58 -23.31 5.91
N ASP A 386 -12.59 -23.88 6.57
CA ASP A 386 -13.77 -24.46 5.91
C ASP A 386 -14.46 -23.42 5.03
N LEU A 387 -14.63 -22.20 5.54
CA LEU A 387 -15.21 -21.09 4.80
C LEU A 387 -14.37 -20.74 3.55
N LEU A 388 -13.05 -20.59 3.71
CA LEU A 388 -12.16 -20.22 2.61
C LEU A 388 -12.14 -21.28 1.51
N LEU A 389 -12.13 -22.56 1.89
CA LEU A 389 -12.15 -23.69 0.96
C LEU A 389 -13.55 -23.99 0.37
N GLY A 390 -14.57 -23.25 0.76
CA GLY A 390 -15.92 -23.41 0.20
C GLY A 390 -16.70 -24.58 0.76
N MET A 391 -16.32 -25.11 1.91
CA MET A 391 -17.03 -26.16 2.63
C MET A 391 -18.21 -25.58 3.46
N ARG A 392 -18.27 -24.25 3.54
CA ARG A 392 -19.31 -23.47 4.23
C ARG A 392 -19.81 -22.33 3.36
#